data_8a2b742ece3e84babf7f02984db27db7
#
_entry.id   8a2b742ece3e84babf7f02984db27db7
#
_cell.length_a   1.000
_cell.length_b   1.000
_cell.length_c   1.000
_cell.angle_alpha   90.00
_cell.angle_beta   90.00
_cell.angle_gamma   90.00
#
_symmetry.space_group_name_H-M   'P 1'
#
loop_
_entity.id
_entity.type
_entity.pdbx_description
1 polymer ?
#
loop_
_entity_poly.entity_id
_entity_poly.type
_entity_poly.pdbx_seq_one_letter_code
_entity_poly.pdbx_strand_id
1 'polypeptide(L)'
;ASQGRLSYAGLGTLRGEIRLEVPSNYDWNRFGSSGAVGHLTRIINQLLEIPLPKEPKTKMVLGGLTCGTTYNKTPHSGCLRFEITSEADEVIAELQQKVNDLCEQCSLENGTTVKLEVVATRPNCGIPFTHPLVKATRSIMDEIGITPQVIPSTGDLNVLIEAGYAGVTLGLTHAENIGEENETIQLAPLQAGIAQLVTLLQ
;
A
#
# COMPACT_ATOMS: atom_id res chain seq x y z
N ALA A 1 4.14 11.90 10.04
CA ALA A 1 5.56 11.63 9.77
C ALA A 1 6.37 12.10 10.97
N SER A 2 7.37 11.33 11.43
CA SER A 2 8.23 11.76 12.54
C SER A 2 9.26 12.79 12.08
N GLN A 3 9.60 13.75 12.93
CA GLN A 3 10.73 14.63 12.72
C GLN A 3 12.00 13.78 12.50
N GLY A 4 12.88 14.22 11.60
CA GLY A 4 14.06 13.43 11.20
C GLY A 4 13.81 12.48 10.03
N ARG A 5 12.57 12.19 9.65
CA ARG A 5 12.31 11.39 8.45
C ARG A 5 12.85 12.08 7.21
N LEU A 6 13.66 11.33 6.46
CA LEU A 6 14.14 11.70 5.13
C LEU A 6 13.82 10.55 4.17
N SER A 7 13.01 10.83 3.14
CA SER A 7 12.80 9.88 2.05
C SER A 7 13.29 10.51 0.74
N TYR A 8 14.15 9.82 0.03
CA TYR A 8 14.64 10.17 -1.30
C TYR A 8 14.42 9.05 -2.32
N ALA A 9 13.76 7.99 -1.86
CA ALA A 9 13.26 6.88 -2.66
C ALA A 9 11.88 6.49 -2.16
N GLY A 10 11.06 5.92 -3.03
CA GLY A 10 9.73 5.43 -2.71
C GLY A 10 9.57 3.96 -3.10
N LEU A 11 8.73 3.26 -2.36
CA LEU A 11 8.40 1.86 -2.66
C LEU A 11 7.45 1.80 -3.86
N GLY A 12 7.65 0.79 -4.69
CA GLY A 12 6.64 0.38 -5.65
C GLY A 12 5.36 -0.03 -4.91
N THR A 13 4.21 0.29 -5.49
CA THR A 13 2.91 0.03 -4.87
C THR A 13 1.91 -0.43 -5.92
N LEU A 14 1.14 -1.47 -5.59
CA LEU A 14 -0.04 -1.90 -6.33
C LEU A 14 -1.23 -1.94 -5.39
N ARG A 15 -2.30 -1.25 -5.74
CA ARG A 15 -3.61 -1.33 -5.09
C ARG A 15 -4.57 -2.11 -5.96
N GLY A 16 -5.19 -3.14 -5.41
CA GLY A 16 -6.12 -3.99 -6.12
C GLY A 16 -7.40 -4.25 -5.34
N GLU A 17 -8.46 -4.54 -6.11
CA GLU A 17 -9.72 -5.05 -5.61
C GLU A 17 -9.98 -6.43 -6.23
N ILE A 18 -10.25 -7.42 -5.40
CA ILE A 18 -10.76 -8.71 -5.86
C ILE A 18 -12.27 -8.66 -5.70
N ARG A 19 -12.97 -8.62 -6.83
CA ARG A 19 -14.44 -8.64 -6.89
C ARG A 19 -14.93 -10.03 -7.19
N LEU A 20 -15.88 -10.48 -6.40
CA LEU A 20 -16.48 -11.80 -6.50
C LEU A 20 -18.00 -11.67 -6.65
N GLU A 21 -18.54 -12.42 -7.61
CA GLU A 21 -19.97 -12.58 -7.83
C GLU A 21 -20.31 -14.06 -7.96
N VAL A 22 -21.34 -14.53 -7.24
CA VAL A 22 -21.90 -15.85 -7.39
C VAL A 22 -23.18 -15.77 -8.21
N PRO A 23 -23.53 -16.84 -8.98
CA PRO A 23 -24.74 -16.84 -9.81
C PRO A 23 -26.00 -16.53 -9.00
N SER A 24 -26.97 -15.88 -9.60
CA SER A 24 -28.27 -15.55 -8.98
C SER A 24 -29.10 -16.80 -8.60
N ASN A 25 -28.83 -17.92 -9.27
CA ASN A 25 -29.42 -19.23 -8.97
C ASN A 25 -28.56 -20.06 -8.01
N TYR A 26 -27.72 -19.43 -7.22
CA TYR A 26 -26.88 -20.10 -6.23
C TYR A 26 -27.75 -20.79 -5.18
N ASP A 27 -27.80 -22.13 -5.27
CA ASP A 27 -28.60 -22.98 -4.39
C ASP A 27 -27.75 -23.48 -3.21
N TRP A 28 -28.18 -23.16 -1.98
CA TRP A 28 -27.54 -23.60 -0.76
C TRP A 28 -27.47 -25.14 -0.61
N ASN A 29 -28.43 -25.87 -1.17
CA ASN A 29 -28.42 -27.32 -1.16
C ASN A 29 -27.28 -27.89 -2.01
N ARG A 30 -26.91 -27.21 -3.09
CA ARG A 30 -25.90 -27.66 -4.04
C ARG A 30 -24.49 -27.13 -3.69
N PHE A 31 -24.39 -25.89 -3.21
CA PHE A 31 -23.11 -25.18 -3.03
C PHE A 31 -22.79 -24.84 -1.57
N GLY A 32 -23.69 -25.15 -0.64
CA GLY A 32 -23.58 -24.74 0.77
C GLY A 32 -24.13 -23.34 1.01
N SER A 33 -24.32 -22.99 2.26
CA SER A 33 -24.94 -21.72 2.67
C SER A 33 -24.01 -20.53 2.72
N SER A 34 -22.72 -20.71 2.40
CA SER A 34 -21.70 -19.67 2.61
C SER A 34 -21.70 -18.55 1.55
N GLY A 35 -22.21 -18.84 0.33
CA GLY A 35 -22.26 -17.85 -0.74
C GLY A 35 -20.92 -17.16 -1.00
N ALA A 36 -20.96 -15.86 -1.27
CA ALA A 36 -19.77 -15.07 -1.52
C ALA A 36 -18.82 -15.01 -0.30
N VAL A 37 -19.33 -15.13 0.93
CA VAL A 37 -18.48 -15.14 2.16
C VAL A 37 -17.51 -16.32 2.13
N GLY A 38 -18.00 -17.53 1.86
CA GLY A 38 -17.16 -18.72 1.84
C GLY A 38 -16.08 -18.68 0.75
N HIS A 39 -16.45 -18.20 -0.44
CA HIS A 39 -15.50 -18.05 -1.53
C HIS A 39 -14.43 -16.99 -1.21
N LEU A 40 -14.81 -15.82 -0.67
CA LEU A 40 -13.85 -14.79 -0.26
C LEU A 40 -12.94 -15.26 0.86
N THR A 41 -13.47 -16.00 1.85
CA THR A 41 -12.63 -16.56 2.93
C THR A 41 -11.56 -17.49 2.37
N ARG A 42 -11.91 -18.32 1.38
CA ARG A 42 -10.94 -19.19 0.74
C ARG A 42 -9.89 -18.41 -0.03
N ILE A 43 -10.29 -17.40 -0.80
CA ILE A 43 -9.36 -16.50 -1.52
C ILE A 43 -8.41 -15.81 -0.53
N ILE A 44 -8.94 -15.29 0.57
CA ILE A 44 -8.13 -14.63 1.62
C ILE A 44 -7.08 -15.61 2.17
N ASN A 45 -7.46 -16.83 2.51
CA ASN A 45 -6.51 -17.81 3.02
C ASN A 45 -5.41 -18.13 2.00
N GLN A 46 -5.77 -18.31 0.73
CA GLN A 46 -4.80 -18.55 -0.34
C GLN A 46 -3.88 -17.35 -0.59
N LEU A 47 -4.38 -16.11 -0.48
CA LEU A 47 -3.55 -14.90 -0.55
C LEU A 47 -2.54 -14.83 0.59
N LEU A 48 -2.95 -15.19 1.81
CA LEU A 48 -2.08 -15.20 2.99
C LEU A 48 -1.02 -16.31 2.93
N GLU A 49 -1.23 -17.36 2.15
CA GLU A 49 -0.26 -18.43 1.90
C GLU A 49 0.79 -18.06 0.84
N ILE A 50 0.59 -16.98 0.06
CA ILE A 50 1.58 -16.52 -0.92
C ILE A 50 2.85 -16.10 -0.18
N PRO A 51 4.01 -16.76 -0.45
CA PRO A 51 5.24 -16.38 0.20
C PRO A 51 5.72 -15.01 -0.29
N LEU A 52 5.93 -14.09 0.64
CA LEU A 52 6.49 -12.78 0.36
C LEU A 52 8.00 -12.79 0.61
N PRO A 53 8.83 -12.26 -0.30
CA PRO A 53 10.26 -12.16 -0.09
C PRO A 53 10.56 -11.18 1.05
N LYS A 54 11.60 -11.50 1.84
CA LYS A 54 12.12 -10.59 2.86
C LYS A 54 13.05 -9.55 2.25
N GLU A 55 13.73 -9.93 1.17
CA GLU A 55 14.62 -9.10 0.37
C GLU A 55 14.37 -9.40 -1.12
N PRO A 56 13.97 -8.40 -1.91
CA PRO A 56 13.62 -7.03 -1.52
C PRO A 56 12.43 -6.99 -0.55
N LYS A 57 12.42 -6.02 0.39
CA LYS A 57 11.33 -5.90 1.38
C LYS A 57 10.00 -5.77 0.68
N THR A 58 9.12 -6.71 0.96
CA THR A 58 7.81 -6.79 0.33
C THR A 58 6.74 -7.01 1.37
N LYS A 59 5.60 -6.33 1.22
CA LYS A 59 4.47 -6.43 2.12
C LYS A 59 3.16 -6.48 1.33
N MET A 60 2.24 -7.31 1.78
CA MET A 60 0.85 -7.32 1.33
C MET A 60 -0.05 -6.99 2.52
N VAL A 61 -0.97 -6.06 2.32
CA VAL A 61 -1.96 -5.65 3.32
C VAL A 61 -3.36 -5.87 2.76
N LEU A 62 -4.18 -6.64 3.47
CA LEU A 62 -5.60 -6.77 3.19
C LEU A 62 -6.31 -5.63 3.93
N GLY A 63 -6.67 -4.56 3.20
CA GLY A 63 -7.10 -3.29 3.75
C GLY A 63 -8.61 -3.16 3.96
N GLY A 64 -9.41 -4.01 3.34
CA GLY A 64 -10.86 -3.93 3.49
C GLY A 64 -11.59 -5.11 2.91
N LEU A 65 -12.68 -5.50 3.54
CA LEU A 65 -13.57 -6.58 3.09
C LEU A 65 -15.02 -6.13 3.19
N THR A 66 -15.74 -6.25 2.10
CA THR A 66 -17.20 -6.01 2.07
C THR A 66 -17.90 -7.22 1.48
N CYS A 67 -18.84 -7.80 2.23
CA CYS A 67 -19.64 -8.95 1.79
C CYS A 67 -20.91 -9.08 2.61
N GLY A 68 -22.06 -9.02 1.94
CA GLY A 68 -23.36 -9.13 2.60
C GLY A 68 -23.72 -7.95 3.49
N THR A 69 -24.99 -7.86 3.89
CA THR A 69 -25.52 -6.75 4.72
C THR A 69 -26.54 -7.19 5.75
N THR A 70 -27.00 -8.43 5.70
CA THR A 70 -28.13 -8.90 6.52
C THR A 70 -27.91 -10.32 7.05
N TYR A 71 -28.59 -10.65 8.15
CA TYR A 71 -28.45 -11.96 8.82
C TYR A 71 -29.08 -13.13 8.06
N ASN A 72 -30.13 -12.89 7.29
CA ASN A 72 -30.96 -13.96 6.72
C ASN A 72 -30.94 -13.99 5.17
N LYS A 73 -29.81 -13.62 4.58
CA LYS A 73 -29.62 -13.70 3.12
C LYS A 73 -28.19 -14.13 2.82
N THR A 74 -28.05 -15.13 1.97
CA THR A 74 -26.75 -15.52 1.43
C THR A 74 -26.23 -14.41 0.51
N PRO A 75 -25.06 -13.83 0.77
CA PRO A 75 -24.51 -12.78 -0.09
C PRO A 75 -24.08 -13.35 -1.44
N HIS A 76 -24.44 -12.64 -2.50
CA HIS A 76 -24.09 -13.01 -3.88
C HIS A 76 -22.87 -12.28 -4.43
N SER A 77 -22.39 -11.26 -3.73
CA SER A 77 -21.21 -10.48 -4.14
C SER A 77 -20.37 -10.07 -2.95
N GLY A 78 -19.11 -9.79 -3.22
CA GLY A 78 -18.20 -9.24 -2.25
C GLY A 78 -16.96 -8.66 -2.90
N CYS A 79 -16.23 -7.86 -2.15
CA CYS A 79 -15.02 -7.17 -2.57
C CYS A 79 -13.97 -7.22 -1.46
N LEU A 80 -12.76 -7.63 -1.82
CA LEU A 80 -11.57 -7.57 -0.99
C LEU A 80 -10.63 -6.51 -1.57
N ARG A 81 -10.22 -5.54 -0.74
CA ARG A 81 -9.22 -4.51 -1.08
C ARG A 81 -7.88 -4.88 -0.50
N PHE A 82 -6.83 -4.76 -1.29
CA PHE A 82 -5.48 -5.04 -0.83
C PHE A 82 -4.46 -4.07 -1.44
N GLU A 83 -3.32 -3.98 -0.79
CA GLU A 83 -2.17 -3.23 -1.27
C GLU A 83 -0.91 -4.10 -1.17
N ILE A 84 -0.12 -4.12 -2.24
CA ILE A 84 1.22 -4.71 -2.27
C ILE A 84 2.22 -3.56 -2.35
N THR A 85 3.25 -3.58 -1.50
CA THR A 85 4.38 -2.67 -1.57
C THR A 85 5.69 -3.46 -1.64
N SER A 86 6.62 -3.02 -2.47
CA SER A 86 7.93 -3.66 -2.61
C SER A 86 9.03 -2.65 -2.97
N GLU A 87 10.27 -3.01 -2.65
CA GLU A 87 11.49 -2.33 -3.11
C GLU A 87 11.87 -2.72 -4.55
N ALA A 88 11.13 -3.66 -5.19
CA ALA A 88 11.36 -4.09 -6.57
C ALA A 88 10.03 -4.25 -7.33
N ASP A 89 9.94 -3.62 -8.49
CA ASP A 89 8.73 -3.63 -9.33
C ASP A 89 8.48 -5.01 -9.95
N GLU A 90 9.54 -5.79 -10.22
CA GLU A 90 9.45 -7.15 -10.72
C GLU A 90 8.69 -8.06 -9.74
N VAL A 91 8.94 -7.88 -8.44
CA VAL A 91 8.25 -8.64 -7.39
C VAL A 91 6.76 -8.26 -7.33
N ILE A 92 6.43 -7.00 -7.53
CA ILE A 92 5.03 -6.55 -7.60
C ILE A 92 4.33 -7.19 -8.80
N ALA A 93 4.98 -7.20 -9.97
CA ALA A 93 4.44 -7.82 -11.17
C ALA A 93 4.22 -9.34 -11.00
N GLU A 94 5.19 -10.04 -10.40
CA GLU A 94 5.04 -11.47 -10.08
C GLU A 94 3.88 -11.74 -9.11
N LEU A 95 3.74 -10.92 -8.07
CA LEU A 95 2.65 -11.06 -7.09
C LEU A 95 1.30 -10.73 -7.72
N GLN A 96 1.24 -9.70 -8.57
CA GLN A 96 0.04 -9.39 -9.34
C GLN A 96 -0.41 -10.58 -10.19
N GLN A 97 0.54 -11.23 -10.89
CA GLN A 97 0.24 -12.41 -11.71
C GLN A 97 -0.29 -13.56 -10.84
N LYS A 98 0.36 -13.85 -9.70
CA LYS A 98 -0.11 -14.89 -8.77
C LYS A 98 -1.52 -14.62 -8.26
N VAL A 99 -1.85 -13.37 -7.95
CA VAL A 99 -3.20 -12.98 -7.53
C VAL A 99 -4.20 -13.15 -8.67
N ASN A 100 -3.82 -12.79 -9.90
CA ASN A 100 -4.66 -12.98 -11.08
C ASN A 100 -4.94 -14.47 -11.34
N ASP A 101 -3.90 -15.31 -11.34
CA ASP A 101 -4.01 -16.76 -11.53
C ASP A 101 -4.93 -17.39 -10.48
N LEU A 102 -4.83 -16.94 -9.22
CA LEU A 102 -5.71 -17.35 -8.14
C LEU A 102 -7.17 -16.95 -8.40
N CYS A 103 -7.42 -15.74 -8.89
CA CYS A 103 -8.75 -15.28 -9.27
C CYS A 103 -9.34 -16.12 -10.42
N GLU A 104 -8.53 -16.41 -11.45
CA GLU A 104 -8.93 -17.25 -12.58
C GLU A 104 -9.26 -18.68 -12.14
N GLN A 105 -8.42 -19.28 -11.30
CA GLN A 105 -8.66 -20.61 -10.74
C GLN A 105 -9.97 -20.66 -9.96
N CYS A 106 -10.21 -19.66 -9.11
CA CYS A 106 -11.45 -19.56 -8.33
C CYS A 106 -12.69 -19.36 -9.22
N SER A 107 -12.55 -18.68 -10.36
CA SER A 107 -13.64 -18.45 -11.31
C SER A 107 -14.07 -19.72 -12.04
N LEU A 108 -13.15 -20.68 -12.25
CA LEU A 108 -13.47 -21.96 -12.90
C LEU A 108 -14.34 -22.86 -12.01
N GLU A 109 -14.38 -22.58 -10.72
CA GLU A 109 -15.13 -23.38 -9.75
C GLU A 109 -16.55 -22.83 -9.57
N ASN A 110 -17.52 -23.73 -9.68
CA ASN A 110 -18.94 -23.48 -9.34
C ASN A 110 -19.62 -22.31 -10.08
N GLY A 111 -19.10 -21.87 -11.22
CA GLY A 111 -19.68 -20.79 -12.00
C GLY A 111 -19.61 -19.41 -11.31
N THR A 112 -18.74 -19.24 -10.35
CA THR A 112 -18.48 -17.94 -9.73
C THR A 112 -17.65 -17.06 -10.68
N THR A 113 -17.82 -15.75 -10.59
CA THR A 113 -16.98 -14.79 -11.29
C THR A 113 -16.07 -14.13 -10.26
N VAL A 114 -14.75 -14.29 -10.43
CA VAL A 114 -13.75 -13.64 -9.60
C VAL A 114 -12.82 -12.83 -10.49
N LYS A 115 -12.69 -11.55 -10.22
CA LYS A 115 -11.86 -10.64 -11.04
C LYS A 115 -10.94 -9.82 -10.16
N LEU A 116 -9.68 -9.70 -10.60
CA LEU A 116 -8.75 -8.72 -10.08
C LEU A 116 -8.93 -7.41 -10.87
N GLU A 117 -9.22 -6.31 -10.16
CA GLU A 117 -9.19 -4.95 -10.69
C GLU A 117 -8.01 -4.21 -10.07
N VAL A 118 -7.06 -3.77 -10.89
CA VAL A 118 -5.96 -2.92 -10.44
C VAL A 118 -6.45 -1.48 -10.37
N VAL A 119 -6.51 -0.92 -9.18
CA VAL A 119 -7.02 0.44 -8.92
C VAL A 119 -5.93 1.49 -9.13
N ALA A 120 -4.69 1.20 -8.71
CA ALA A 120 -3.57 2.10 -8.85
C ALA A 120 -2.23 1.33 -8.81
N THR A 121 -1.27 1.82 -9.55
CA THR A 121 0.13 1.37 -9.50
C THR A 121 1.04 2.59 -9.37
N ARG A 122 2.14 2.42 -8.64
CA ARG A 122 3.24 3.38 -8.56
C ARG A 122 4.54 2.58 -8.65
N PRO A 123 5.50 2.97 -9.50
CA PRO A 123 6.77 2.29 -9.61
C PRO A 123 7.65 2.55 -8.38
N ASN A 124 8.58 1.65 -8.14
CA ASN A 124 9.71 1.90 -7.26
C ASN A 124 10.62 2.93 -7.95
N CYS A 125 10.95 3.99 -7.25
CA CYS A 125 11.85 5.00 -7.79
C CYS A 125 12.59 5.74 -6.68
N GLY A 126 13.66 6.45 -7.06
CA GLY A 126 14.45 7.22 -6.11
C GLY A 126 15.50 8.07 -6.82
N ILE A 127 16.02 9.06 -6.11
CA ILE A 127 17.23 9.78 -6.51
C ILE A 127 18.43 9.18 -5.77
N PRO A 128 19.64 9.23 -6.36
CA PRO A 128 20.82 8.67 -5.70
C PRO A 128 21.10 9.34 -4.34
N PHE A 129 21.59 8.56 -3.38
CA PHE A 129 22.01 9.09 -2.08
C PHE A 129 23.06 10.23 -2.20
N THR A 130 23.85 10.20 -3.28
CA THR A 130 24.85 11.20 -3.61
C THR A 130 24.28 12.45 -4.27
N HIS A 131 22.98 12.50 -4.57
CA HIS A 131 22.33 13.63 -5.21
C HIS A 131 22.49 14.92 -4.37
N PRO A 132 22.75 16.09 -4.98
CA PRO A 132 22.97 17.36 -4.26
C PRO A 132 21.85 17.69 -3.26
N LEU A 133 20.59 17.49 -3.67
CA LEU A 133 19.43 17.72 -2.81
C LEU A 133 19.45 16.85 -1.53
N VAL A 134 19.82 15.57 -1.64
CA VAL A 134 19.92 14.66 -0.48
C VAL A 134 21.05 15.09 0.45
N LYS A 135 22.20 15.45 -0.13
CA LYS A 135 23.36 15.93 0.64
C LYS A 135 23.04 17.24 1.38
N ALA A 136 22.46 18.23 0.68
CA ALA A 136 22.06 19.51 1.29
C ALA A 136 21.07 19.28 2.42
N THR A 137 20.03 18.46 2.20
CA THR A 137 19.05 18.14 3.22
C THR A 137 19.70 17.54 4.47
N ARG A 138 20.60 16.56 4.30
CA ARG A 138 21.29 15.94 5.43
C ARG A 138 22.20 16.93 6.18
N SER A 139 22.95 17.76 5.45
CA SER A 139 23.80 18.79 6.07
C SER A 139 22.98 19.73 6.95
N ILE A 140 21.84 20.23 6.42
CA ILE A 140 20.94 21.10 7.16
C ILE A 140 20.38 20.39 8.41
N MET A 141 19.96 19.11 8.28
CA MET A 141 19.47 18.33 9.42
C MET A 141 20.55 18.20 10.52
N ASP A 142 21.79 17.90 10.13
CA ASP A 142 22.92 17.77 11.06
C ASP A 142 23.22 19.11 11.75
N GLU A 143 23.17 20.24 11.02
CA GLU A 143 23.41 21.59 11.57
C GLU A 143 22.39 22.01 12.62
N ILE A 144 21.12 21.60 12.45
CA ILE A 144 20.04 21.89 13.42
C ILE A 144 19.85 20.79 14.46
N GLY A 145 20.77 19.80 14.51
CA GLY A 145 20.75 18.72 15.49
C GLY A 145 19.67 17.65 15.29
N ILE A 146 19.14 17.51 14.07
CA ILE A 146 18.16 16.49 13.73
C ILE A 146 18.89 15.30 13.11
N THR A 147 18.77 14.12 13.72
CA THR A 147 19.33 12.87 13.18
C THR A 147 18.48 12.36 12.02
N PRO A 148 19.04 12.25 10.78
CA PRO A 148 18.30 11.74 9.64
C PRO A 148 17.90 10.27 9.79
N GLN A 149 16.61 9.98 9.64
CA GLN A 149 16.07 8.63 9.55
C GLN A 149 15.64 8.36 8.10
N VAL A 150 16.43 7.59 7.39
CA VAL A 150 16.14 7.24 6.00
C VAL A 150 15.07 6.16 5.95
N ILE A 151 13.90 6.51 5.44
CA ILE A 151 12.75 5.62 5.32
C ILE A 151 12.16 5.80 3.90
N PRO A 152 11.94 4.74 3.12
CA PRO A 152 11.29 4.84 1.83
C PRO A 152 9.92 5.52 1.93
N SER A 153 9.57 6.33 0.93
CA SER A 153 8.24 6.94 0.84
C SER A 153 7.21 5.93 0.33
N THR A 154 6.02 5.99 0.89
CA THR A 154 4.83 5.31 0.37
C THR A 154 3.81 6.30 -0.20
N GLY A 155 4.20 7.58 -0.31
CA GLY A 155 3.37 8.69 -0.78
C GLY A 155 3.67 9.11 -2.22
N ASP A 156 3.41 10.37 -2.52
CA ASP A 156 3.44 10.92 -3.88
C ASP A 156 4.85 11.28 -4.39
N LEU A 157 5.90 11.06 -3.58
CA LEU A 157 7.29 11.26 -4.00
C LEU A 157 7.62 10.50 -5.28
N ASN A 158 7.09 9.26 -5.41
CA ASN A 158 7.31 8.42 -6.58
C ASN A 158 6.81 9.07 -7.86
N VAL A 159 5.64 9.70 -7.82
CA VAL A 159 5.04 10.37 -8.98
C VAL A 159 5.91 11.54 -9.46
N LEU A 160 6.48 12.31 -8.53
CA LEU A 160 7.37 13.41 -8.86
C LEU A 160 8.67 12.92 -9.49
N ILE A 161 9.28 11.87 -8.92
CA ILE A 161 10.54 11.30 -9.42
C ILE A 161 10.31 10.64 -10.79
N GLU A 162 9.21 9.92 -10.98
CA GLU A 162 8.82 9.32 -12.27
C GLU A 162 8.63 10.39 -13.35
N ALA A 163 8.09 11.55 -12.99
CA ALA A 163 7.97 12.71 -13.88
C ALA A 163 9.29 13.43 -14.16
N GLY A 164 10.42 12.92 -13.64
CA GLY A 164 11.77 13.46 -13.87
C GLY A 164 12.17 14.57 -12.90
N TYR A 165 11.39 14.84 -11.86
CA TYR A 165 11.74 15.83 -10.84
C TYR A 165 12.49 15.20 -9.68
N ALA A 166 13.63 15.78 -9.31
CA ALA A 166 14.32 15.39 -8.08
C ALA A 166 13.52 15.89 -6.87
N GLY A 167 13.21 14.99 -5.96
CA GLY A 167 12.41 15.29 -4.77
C GLY A 167 12.88 14.54 -3.53
N VAL A 168 12.56 15.10 -2.37
CA VAL A 168 12.72 14.47 -1.06
C VAL A 168 11.46 14.69 -0.22
N THR A 169 11.15 13.75 0.67
CA THR A 169 10.11 13.95 1.69
C THR A 169 10.78 14.13 3.04
N LEU A 170 10.38 15.18 3.75
CA LEU A 170 10.90 15.54 5.06
C LEU A 170 9.83 15.43 6.13
N GLY A 171 10.19 14.90 7.29
CA GLY A 171 9.36 14.95 8.48
C GLY A 171 9.58 16.26 9.23
N LEU A 172 8.54 17.08 9.35
CA LEU A 172 8.62 18.38 10.01
C LEU A 172 8.36 18.32 11.51
N THR A 173 7.56 17.35 11.98
CA THR A 173 7.21 17.17 13.39
C THR A 173 6.84 15.72 13.67
N HIS A 174 6.58 15.39 14.94
CA HIS A 174 6.03 14.10 15.34
C HIS A 174 4.51 14.12 15.20
N ALA A 175 3.95 13.07 14.62
CA ALA A 175 2.52 12.87 14.49
C ALA A 175 2.15 11.46 14.97
N GLU A 176 0.99 11.34 15.60
CA GLU A 176 0.40 10.08 16.08
C GLU A 176 -0.93 9.84 15.38
N ASN A 177 -1.33 8.58 15.24
CA ASN A 177 -2.60 8.15 14.63
C ASN A 177 -2.83 8.71 13.22
N ILE A 178 -1.77 8.74 12.40
CA ILE A 178 -1.81 9.35 11.06
C ILE A 178 -2.86 8.67 10.19
N GLY A 179 -3.81 9.47 9.67
CA GLY A 179 -4.92 9.00 8.84
C GLY A 179 -6.13 8.49 9.63
N GLU A 180 -6.15 8.62 10.96
CA GLU A 180 -7.28 8.30 11.83
C GLU A 180 -8.01 9.57 12.30
N GLU A 181 -9.23 9.43 12.80
CA GLU A 181 -10.04 10.57 13.29
C GLU A 181 -9.38 11.35 14.45
N ASN A 182 -8.53 10.69 15.21
CA ASN A 182 -7.79 11.26 16.35
C ASN A 182 -6.32 11.57 16.01
N GLU A 183 -6.02 11.90 14.76
CA GLU A 183 -4.68 12.32 14.33
C GLU A 183 -4.23 13.57 15.09
N THR A 184 -3.01 13.54 15.61
CA THR A 184 -2.41 14.65 16.37
C THR A 184 -0.99 14.93 15.89
N ILE A 185 -0.55 16.19 16.07
CA ILE A 185 0.83 16.61 15.82
C ILE A 185 1.41 17.33 17.05
N GLN A 186 2.71 17.17 17.27
CA GLN A 186 3.45 17.92 18.29
C GLN A 186 3.87 19.28 17.75
N LEU A 187 3.53 20.37 18.47
CA LEU A 187 3.83 21.73 18.02
C LEU A 187 5.27 22.14 18.30
N ALA A 188 5.87 21.67 19.42
CA ALA A 188 7.23 22.08 19.82
C ALA A 188 8.31 21.77 18.77
N PRO A 189 8.37 20.58 18.14
CA PRO A 189 9.35 20.28 17.11
C PRO A 189 9.09 20.98 15.77
N LEU A 190 7.90 21.53 15.55
CA LEU A 190 7.49 22.11 14.27
C LEU A 190 8.35 23.32 13.89
N GLN A 191 8.83 24.10 14.85
CA GLN A 191 9.72 25.26 14.58
C GLN A 191 11.01 24.81 13.91
N ALA A 192 11.66 23.76 14.42
CA ALA A 192 12.88 23.21 13.84
C ALA A 192 12.61 22.61 12.45
N GLY A 193 11.45 21.91 12.28
CA GLY A 193 11.05 21.37 10.99
C GLY A 193 10.80 22.46 9.95
N ILE A 194 10.19 23.59 10.32
CA ILE A 194 9.99 24.72 9.40
C ILE A 194 11.33 25.39 9.09
N ALA A 195 12.21 25.57 10.07
CA ALA A 195 13.55 26.12 9.85
C ALA A 195 14.34 25.28 8.84
N GLN A 196 14.31 23.94 8.98
CA GLN A 196 14.88 23.00 8.03
C GLN A 196 14.38 23.24 6.60
N LEU A 197 13.05 23.36 6.43
CA LEU A 197 12.44 23.60 5.12
C LEU A 197 12.86 24.94 4.52
N VAL A 198 12.83 26.02 5.31
CA VAL A 198 13.22 27.38 4.86
C VAL A 198 14.68 27.40 4.44
N THR A 199 15.58 26.79 5.22
CA THR A 199 17.02 26.74 4.89
C THR A 199 17.28 25.94 3.60
N LEU A 200 16.48 24.88 3.35
CA LEU A 200 16.63 24.08 2.12
C LEU A 200 16.17 24.84 0.86
N LEU A 201 15.29 25.82 1.01
CA LEU A 201 14.73 26.60 -0.11
C LEU A 201 15.55 27.88 -0.42
N GLN A 202 16.58 28.19 0.37
CA GLN A 202 17.52 29.30 0.14
C GLN A 202 18.70 28.85 -0.71
#